data_4b32cb3397b7940fb1c93b5ec34798f4
#
_entry.id   4b32cb3397b7940fb1c93b5ec34798f4
#
_cell.length_a   1.000
_cell.length_b   1.000
_cell.length_c   1.000
_cell.angle_alpha   90.00
_cell.angle_beta   90.00
_cell.angle_gamma   90.00
#
_symmetry.space_group_name_H-M   'P 1'
#
loop_
_entity.id
_entity.type
_entity.pdbx_description
1 polymer ?
#
loop_
_entity_poly.entity_id
_entity_poly.type
_entity_poly.pdbx_seq_one_letter_code
_entity_poly.pdbx_strand_id
1 'polypeptide(L)'
;IGADITSVKEAEEYLDKVPAKQGFMTSSCCHAFVKLIKTQVPEAADKISDTPSPMLTCAELIKEKYPYAVTVFIGPCIAKKVEAREHRETINYVLSFEEIMCMLEGKDIKFAEMSGDAAYERDASKLGLSFPLTAGVSAAVQDTVAAMGGEVHNAQYCSGLDKCRDTVKPAAAGKLDCSYIEGM
;
A
#
# COMPACT_ATOMS: atom_id res chain seq x y z
N ILE A 1 -3.13 -7.59 -9.02
CA ILE A 1 -3.78 -6.55 -9.83
C ILE A 1 -3.75 -5.21 -9.10
N GLY A 2 -4.35 -5.07 -7.91
CA GLY A 2 -4.37 -3.79 -7.19
C GLY A 2 -2.99 -3.19 -6.98
N ALA A 3 -1.99 -4.00 -6.61
CA ALA A 3 -0.61 -3.58 -6.45
C ALA A 3 0.04 -3.12 -7.76
N ASP A 4 -0.22 -3.82 -8.87
CA ASP A 4 0.29 -3.44 -10.19
C ASP A 4 -0.22 -2.06 -10.61
N ILE A 5 -1.51 -1.82 -10.45
CA ILE A 5 -2.13 -0.54 -10.80
C ILE A 5 -1.65 0.58 -9.86
N THR A 6 -1.55 0.29 -8.56
CA THR A 6 -1.01 1.25 -7.58
C THR A 6 0.43 1.64 -7.94
N SER A 7 1.28 0.67 -8.32
CA SER A 7 2.67 0.96 -8.72
C SER A 7 2.76 1.90 -9.93
N VAL A 8 1.90 1.68 -10.94
CA VAL A 8 1.85 2.55 -12.13
C VAL A 8 1.39 3.95 -11.75
N LYS A 9 0.28 4.09 -11.04
CA LYS A 9 -0.25 5.39 -10.61
C LYS A 9 0.73 6.15 -9.72
N GLU A 10 1.40 5.47 -8.80
CA GLU A 10 2.38 6.08 -7.89
C GLU A 10 3.65 6.52 -8.64
N ALA A 11 4.07 5.76 -9.66
CA ALA A 11 5.16 6.15 -10.54
C ALA A 11 4.82 7.37 -11.42
N GLU A 12 3.62 7.42 -11.98
CA GLU A 12 3.12 8.59 -12.73
C GLU A 12 3.06 9.82 -11.84
N GLU A 13 2.52 9.69 -10.63
CA GLU A 13 2.47 10.76 -9.64
C GLU A 13 3.86 11.24 -9.24
N TYR A 14 4.80 10.31 -9.03
CA TYR A 14 6.19 10.63 -8.73
C TYR A 14 6.82 11.48 -9.85
N LEU A 15 6.68 11.06 -11.11
CA LEU A 15 7.21 11.80 -12.26
C LEU A 15 6.59 13.19 -12.43
N ASP A 16 5.32 13.36 -12.07
CA ASP A 16 4.65 14.66 -12.10
C ASP A 16 5.09 15.59 -10.96
N LYS A 17 5.33 15.05 -9.78
CA LYS A 17 5.60 15.83 -8.56
C LYS A 17 7.09 16.00 -8.26
N VAL A 18 7.94 15.02 -8.54
CA VAL A 18 9.35 15.01 -8.14
C VAL A 18 10.27 15.05 -9.37
N PRO A 19 11.28 15.91 -9.42
CA PRO A 19 11.61 16.94 -8.44
C PRO A 19 10.93 18.30 -8.67
N ALA A 20 10.11 18.42 -9.71
CA ALA A 20 9.64 19.72 -10.21
C ALA A 20 8.80 20.52 -9.20
N LYS A 21 7.96 19.82 -8.40
CA LYS A 21 7.03 20.43 -7.45
C LYS A 21 7.43 20.20 -5.99
N GLN A 22 8.19 19.14 -5.72
CA GLN A 22 8.64 18.80 -4.36
C GLN A 22 9.93 17.98 -4.39
N GLY A 23 10.70 18.04 -3.30
CA GLY A 23 12.00 17.37 -3.20
C GLY A 23 11.91 15.85 -3.05
N PHE A 24 10.84 15.35 -2.42
CA PHE A 24 10.60 13.91 -2.25
C PHE A 24 9.11 13.60 -2.15
N MET A 25 8.77 12.33 -2.36
CA MET A 25 7.43 11.79 -2.14
C MET A 25 7.51 10.56 -1.20
N THR A 26 6.48 10.33 -0.41
CA THR A 26 6.36 9.11 0.39
C THR A 26 5.26 8.21 -0.17
N SER A 27 5.42 6.89 0.01
CA SER A 27 4.35 5.95 -0.33
C SER A 27 3.10 6.18 0.50
N SER A 28 1.93 5.82 -0.03
CA SER A 28 0.62 5.89 0.63
C SER A 28 0.02 4.53 0.96
N CYS A 29 0.57 3.44 0.43
CA CYS A 29 -0.01 2.10 0.52
C CYS A 29 -0.12 1.56 1.96
N CYS A 30 0.78 1.98 2.88
CA CYS A 30 0.73 1.64 4.30
C CYS A 30 -0.04 2.69 5.10
N HIS A 31 -1.29 2.41 5.44
CA HIS A 31 -2.14 3.36 6.18
C HIS A 31 -1.59 3.71 7.57
N ALA A 32 -0.85 2.81 8.23
CA ALA A 32 -0.16 3.11 9.48
C ALA A 32 0.96 4.15 9.28
N PHE A 33 1.72 4.07 8.20
CA PHE A 33 2.74 5.04 7.83
C PHE A 33 2.14 6.41 7.50
N VAL A 34 1.06 6.43 6.73
CA VAL A 34 0.29 7.66 6.45
C VAL A 34 -0.16 8.34 7.74
N LYS A 35 -0.73 7.57 8.68
CA LYS A 35 -1.15 8.12 9.99
C LYS A 35 0.04 8.61 10.82
N LEU A 36 1.16 7.89 10.81
CA LEU A 36 2.38 8.33 11.49
C LEU A 36 2.83 9.70 10.95
N ILE A 37 2.92 9.87 9.64
CA ILE A 37 3.31 11.15 9.04
C ILE A 37 2.34 12.25 9.48
N LYS A 38 1.04 12.06 9.26
CA LYS A 38 0.02 13.07 9.59
C LYS A 38 0.00 13.47 11.07
N THR A 39 0.42 12.58 11.99
CA THR A 39 0.37 12.84 13.44
C THR A 39 1.70 13.23 14.06
N GLN A 40 2.82 12.72 13.55
CA GLN A 40 4.14 12.90 14.17
C GLN A 40 5.13 13.71 13.32
N VAL A 41 4.86 13.85 12.01
CA VAL A 41 5.67 14.64 11.07
C VAL A 41 4.74 15.42 10.14
N PRO A 42 3.82 16.26 10.67
CA PRO A 42 2.79 16.92 9.88
C PRO A 42 3.36 17.83 8.78
N GLU A 43 4.59 18.30 8.92
CA GLU A 43 5.32 19.07 7.92
C GLU A 43 5.63 18.27 6.63
N ALA A 44 5.51 16.94 6.67
CA ALA A 44 5.64 16.07 5.49
C ALA A 44 4.30 15.56 4.97
N ALA A 45 3.18 16.03 5.49
CA ALA A 45 1.86 15.52 5.10
C ALA A 45 1.52 15.77 3.62
N ASP A 46 2.03 16.86 3.05
CA ASP A 46 1.90 17.21 1.64
C ASP A 46 2.83 16.41 0.71
N LYS A 47 3.72 15.60 1.26
CA LYS A 47 4.63 14.70 0.53
C LYS A 47 4.09 13.28 0.39
N ILE A 48 2.99 12.96 1.06
CA ILE A 48 2.35 11.65 0.94
C ILE A 48 1.75 11.52 -0.46
N SER A 49 1.99 10.38 -1.12
CA SER A 49 1.33 10.07 -2.38
C SER A 49 -0.20 10.08 -2.21
N ASP A 50 -0.90 10.61 -3.20
CA ASP A 50 -2.36 10.58 -3.28
C ASP A 50 -2.88 9.26 -3.88
N THR A 51 -1.98 8.38 -4.32
CA THR A 51 -2.33 7.11 -4.96
C THR A 51 -3.05 6.18 -3.97
N PRO A 52 -4.20 5.60 -4.34
CA PRO A 52 -4.92 4.65 -3.50
C PRO A 52 -4.08 3.40 -3.19
N SER A 53 -4.27 2.82 -2.00
CA SER A 53 -3.62 1.56 -1.66
C SER A 53 -4.08 0.41 -2.57
N PRO A 54 -3.29 -0.67 -2.72
CA PRO A 54 -3.71 -1.86 -3.47
C PRO A 54 -5.07 -2.44 -3.05
N MET A 55 -5.39 -2.37 -1.75
CA MET A 55 -6.69 -2.77 -1.23
C MET A 55 -7.83 -1.91 -1.80
N LEU A 56 -7.67 -0.60 -1.74
CA LEU A 56 -8.67 0.34 -2.23
C LEU A 56 -8.80 0.25 -3.75
N THR A 57 -7.68 0.26 -4.48
CA THR A 57 -7.66 0.12 -5.94
C THR A 57 -8.37 -1.16 -6.41
N CYS A 58 -8.09 -2.30 -5.75
CA CYS A 58 -8.75 -3.55 -6.10
C CYS A 58 -10.25 -3.51 -5.81
N ALA A 59 -10.65 -2.92 -4.67
CA ALA A 59 -12.07 -2.78 -4.32
C ALA A 59 -12.82 -1.84 -5.27
N GLU A 60 -12.20 -0.77 -5.74
CA GLU A 60 -12.75 0.13 -6.77
C GLU A 60 -13.02 -0.62 -8.08
N LEU A 61 -12.05 -1.41 -8.57
CA LEU A 61 -12.22 -2.25 -9.75
C LEU A 61 -13.37 -3.26 -9.61
N ILE A 62 -13.49 -3.87 -8.41
CA ILE A 62 -14.60 -4.79 -8.14
C ILE A 62 -15.94 -4.05 -8.19
N LYS A 63 -16.04 -2.87 -7.59
CA LYS A 63 -17.26 -2.06 -7.57
C LYS A 63 -17.62 -1.53 -8.96
N GLU A 64 -16.64 -1.18 -9.77
CA GLU A 64 -16.87 -0.78 -11.16
C GLU A 64 -17.51 -1.92 -11.98
N LYS A 65 -16.96 -3.13 -11.85
CA LYS A 65 -17.47 -4.30 -12.56
C LYS A 65 -18.75 -4.86 -11.94
N TYR A 66 -18.87 -4.80 -10.64
CA TYR A 66 -19.97 -5.37 -9.84
C TYR A 66 -20.45 -4.36 -8.79
N PRO A 67 -21.28 -3.36 -9.15
CA PRO A 67 -21.65 -2.25 -8.27
C PRO A 67 -22.28 -2.65 -6.93
N TYR A 68 -22.94 -3.81 -6.88
CA TYR A 68 -23.61 -4.33 -5.69
C TYR A 68 -22.78 -5.37 -4.91
N ALA A 69 -21.55 -5.66 -5.35
CA ALA A 69 -20.70 -6.63 -4.65
C ALA A 69 -20.37 -6.16 -3.24
N VAL A 70 -20.38 -7.09 -2.30
CA VAL A 70 -19.82 -6.87 -0.95
C VAL A 70 -18.34 -7.18 -1.00
N THR A 71 -17.51 -6.15 -0.78
CA THR A 71 -16.05 -6.27 -0.79
C THR A 71 -15.56 -6.57 0.62
N VAL A 72 -14.76 -7.62 0.73
CA VAL A 72 -14.14 -8.06 1.99
C VAL A 72 -12.64 -8.19 1.78
N PHE A 73 -11.85 -7.40 2.50
CA PHE A 73 -10.41 -7.56 2.54
C PHE A 73 -10.02 -8.50 3.69
N ILE A 74 -9.17 -9.47 3.40
CA ILE A 74 -8.62 -10.40 4.40
C ILE A 74 -7.12 -10.19 4.47
N GLY A 75 -6.58 -9.89 5.65
CA GLY A 75 -5.15 -9.68 5.81
C GLY A 75 -4.72 -9.40 7.25
N PRO A 76 -3.41 -9.42 7.53
CA PRO A 76 -2.89 -9.34 8.91
C PRO A 76 -2.94 -7.93 9.50
N CYS A 77 -3.16 -6.88 8.69
CA CYS A 77 -2.95 -5.50 9.10
C CYS A 77 -4.22 -4.85 9.63
N ILE A 78 -4.26 -4.55 10.94
CA ILE A 78 -5.40 -3.87 11.58
C ILE A 78 -5.57 -2.42 11.11
N ALA A 79 -4.51 -1.75 10.63
CA ALA A 79 -4.62 -0.40 10.09
C ALA A 79 -5.53 -0.34 8.85
N LYS A 80 -5.68 -1.44 8.12
CA LYS A 80 -6.62 -1.56 7.00
C LYS A 80 -8.08 -1.44 7.43
N LYS A 81 -8.41 -1.75 8.70
CA LYS A 81 -9.75 -1.49 9.25
C LYS A 81 -10.03 0.01 9.39
N VAL A 82 -9.01 0.81 9.66
CA VAL A 82 -9.15 2.28 9.73
C VAL A 82 -9.33 2.85 8.33
N GLU A 83 -8.50 2.43 7.39
CA GLU A 83 -8.60 2.82 5.98
C GLU A 83 -9.98 2.48 5.39
N ALA A 84 -10.49 1.27 5.64
CA ALA A 84 -11.83 0.87 5.20
C ALA A 84 -12.95 1.73 5.81
N ARG A 85 -12.77 2.25 7.03
CA ARG A 85 -13.76 3.18 7.62
C ARG A 85 -13.79 4.53 6.91
N GLU A 86 -12.68 4.95 6.33
CA GLU A 86 -12.57 6.18 5.52
C GLU A 86 -13.17 5.97 4.11
N HIS A 87 -13.28 4.69 3.64
CA HIS A 87 -13.74 4.31 2.30
C HIS A 87 -14.90 3.28 2.34
N ARG A 88 -15.89 3.48 3.22
CA ARG A 88 -16.97 2.50 3.49
C ARG A 88 -17.83 2.13 2.30
N GLU A 89 -17.96 3.03 1.34
CA GLU A 89 -18.73 2.79 0.13
C GLU A 89 -18.02 1.79 -0.81
N THR A 90 -16.69 1.76 -0.75
CA THR A 90 -15.86 0.91 -1.59
C THR A 90 -15.45 -0.38 -0.89
N ILE A 91 -15.04 -0.29 0.40
CA ILE A 91 -14.60 -1.43 1.22
C ILE A 91 -15.60 -1.67 2.33
N ASN A 92 -16.36 -2.75 2.24
CA ASN A 92 -17.43 -3.03 3.19
C ASN A 92 -16.88 -3.64 4.49
N TYR A 93 -15.95 -4.59 4.40
CA TYR A 93 -15.38 -5.30 5.56
C TYR A 93 -13.89 -5.51 5.42
N VAL A 94 -13.21 -5.54 6.57
CA VAL A 94 -11.82 -5.97 6.72
C VAL A 94 -11.75 -7.00 7.84
N LEU A 95 -11.25 -8.18 7.54
CA LEU A 95 -11.07 -9.29 8.49
C LEU A 95 -9.58 -9.58 8.66
N SER A 96 -9.15 -9.77 9.91
CA SER A 96 -7.84 -10.35 10.17
C SER A 96 -7.86 -11.87 9.89
N PHE A 97 -6.67 -12.48 9.87
CA PHE A 97 -6.58 -13.94 9.71
C PHE A 97 -7.23 -14.68 10.89
N GLU A 98 -7.11 -14.14 12.09
CA GLU A 98 -7.76 -14.69 13.29
C GLU A 98 -9.29 -14.62 13.18
N GLU A 99 -9.80 -13.50 12.71
CA GLU A 99 -11.25 -13.31 12.55
C GLU A 99 -11.82 -14.28 11.51
N ILE A 100 -11.17 -14.45 10.34
CA ILE A 100 -11.64 -15.41 9.35
C ILE A 100 -11.53 -16.85 9.86
N MET A 101 -10.48 -17.20 10.62
CA MET A 101 -10.36 -18.51 11.24
C MET A 101 -11.51 -18.80 12.22
N CYS A 102 -11.84 -17.85 13.09
CA CYS A 102 -13.00 -17.98 13.99
C CYS A 102 -14.33 -18.14 13.22
N MET A 103 -14.48 -17.46 12.09
CA MET A 103 -15.67 -17.62 11.24
C MET A 103 -15.75 -19.00 10.61
N LEU A 104 -14.63 -19.57 10.16
CA LEU A 104 -14.56 -20.93 9.60
C LEU A 104 -14.88 -21.97 10.66
N GLU A 105 -14.28 -21.85 11.85
CA GLU A 105 -14.58 -22.73 12.99
C GLU A 105 -16.06 -22.65 13.40
N GLY A 106 -16.64 -21.46 13.44
CA GLY A 106 -18.06 -21.26 13.72
C GLY A 106 -19.00 -21.89 12.68
N LYS A 107 -18.47 -22.24 11.49
CA LYS A 107 -19.16 -22.99 10.44
C LYS A 107 -18.79 -24.47 10.39
N ASP A 108 -18.06 -24.95 11.39
CA ASP A 108 -17.52 -26.32 11.47
C ASP A 108 -16.60 -26.66 10.26
N ILE A 109 -15.95 -25.67 9.71
CA ILE A 109 -14.94 -25.82 8.65
C ILE A 109 -13.57 -25.87 9.30
N LYS A 110 -12.97 -27.08 9.27
CA LYS A 110 -11.65 -27.32 9.87
C LYS A 110 -10.55 -27.07 8.85
N PHE A 111 -9.83 -25.98 9.02
CA PHE A 111 -8.76 -25.58 8.11
C PHE A 111 -7.69 -26.68 7.90
N ALA A 112 -7.35 -27.41 8.96
CA ALA A 112 -6.37 -28.48 8.90
C ALA A 112 -6.81 -29.69 8.05
N GLU A 113 -8.11 -29.84 7.79
CA GLU A 113 -8.69 -30.91 6.99
C GLU A 113 -8.92 -30.50 5.53
N MET A 114 -8.62 -29.25 5.18
CA MET A 114 -8.80 -28.74 3.81
C MET A 114 -7.63 -29.17 2.92
N SER A 115 -7.95 -29.58 1.69
CA SER A 115 -6.95 -29.82 0.65
C SER A 115 -6.25 -28.52 0.26
N GLY A 116 -4.92 -28.54 0.20
CA GLY A 116 -4.09 -27.43 -0.30
C GLY A 116 -4.01 -27.34 -1.82
N ASP A 117 -4.75 -28.15 -2.55
CA ASP A 117 -4.63 -28.32 -4.02
C ASP A 117 -5.44 -27.31 -4.82
N ALA A 118 -6.24 -26.46 -4.17
CA ALA A 118 -7.01 -25.45 -4.87
C ALA A 118 -6.08 -24.40 -5.49
N ALA A 119 -6.13 -24.30 -6.80
CA ALA A 119 -5.49 -23.19 -7.50
C ALA A 119 -6.20 -21.88 -7.14
N TYR A 120 -5.41 -20.86 -6.82
CA TYR A 120 -5.96 -19.53 -6.67
C TYR A 120 -5.70 -18.68 -7.93
N GLU A 121 -6.61 -17.77 -8.21
CA GLU A 121 -6.47 -16.84 -9.33
C GLU A 121 -5.25 -15.94 -9.10
N ARG A 122 -4.36 -15.87 -10.10
CA ARG A 122 -3.14 -15.06 -10.09
C ARG A 122 -3.11 -14.18 -11.32
N ASP A 123 -3.73 -13.03 -11.24
CA ASP A 123 -3.69 -12.04 -12.31
C ASP A 123 -2.68 -10.92 -12.05
N ALA A 124 -1.91 -11.02 -10.96
CA ALA A 124 -0.86 -10.06 -10.63
C ALA A 124 0.43 -10.35 -11.40
N SER A 125 1.13 -9.29 -11.80
CA SER A 125 2.49 -9.38 -12.34
C SER A 125 3.50 -9.79 -11.27
N LYS A 126 4.75 -10.03 -11.68
CA LYS A 126 5.84 -10.28 -10.73
C LYS A 126 6.04 -9.12 -9.76
N LEU A 127 5.89 -7.87 -10.23
CA LEU A 127 5.99 -6.67 -9.38
C LEU A 127 4.85 -6.63 -8.35
N GLY A 128 3.62 -6.85 -8.79
CA GLY A 128 2.47 -6.90 -7.88
C GLY A 128 2.57 -8.00 -6.82
N LEU A 129 3.16 -9.16 -7.16
CA LEU A 129 3.40 -10.24 -6.20
C LEU A 129 4.52 -9.91 -5.19
N SER A 130 5.53 -9.12 -5.58
CA SER A 130 6.61 -8.70 -4.69
C SER A 130 6.29 -7.46 -3.85
N PHE A 131 5.23 -6.74 -4.16
CA PHE A 131 4.83 -5.49 -3.51
C PHE A 131 4.76 -5.56 -1.98
N PRO A 132 4.25 -6.63 -1.34
CA PRO A 132 4.18 -6.72 0.13
C PRO A 132 5.51 -7.11 0.80
N LEU A 133 6.55 -7.35 0.04
CA LEU A 133 7.88 -7.61 0.59
C LEU A 133 8.56 -6.32 1.04
N THR A 134 9.55 -6.44 1.92
CA THR A 134 10.40 -5.32 2.33
C THR A 134 11.04 -4.65 1.13
N ALA A 135 10.91 -3.33 1.04
CA ALA A 135 11.32 -2.51 -0.10
C ALA A 135 10.61 -2.87 -1.44
N GLY A 136 9.53 -3.64 -1.38
CA GLY A 136 8.81 -4.09 -2.59
C GLY A 136 8.08 -2.96 -3.30
N VAL A 137 7.55 -2.01 -2.54
CA VAL A 137 6.91 -0.80 -3.10
C VAL A 137 7.95 0.08 -3.78
N SER A 138 9.06 0.36 -3.10
CA SER A 138 10.17 1.13 -3.67
C SER A 138 10.70 0.50 -4.95
N ALA A 139 10.91 -0.81 -4.96
CA ALA A 139 11.36 -1.53 -6.16
C ALA A 139 10.34 -1.41 -7.30
N ALA A 140 9.06 -1.62 -7.02
CA ALA A 140 8.00 -1.53 -8.02
C ALA A 140 7.90 -0.11 -8.61
N VAL A 141 7.97 0.93 -7.78
CA VAL A 141 7.95 2.33 -8.24
C VAL A 141 9.21 2.65 -9.04
N GLN A 142 10.41 2.27 -8.58
CA GLN A 142 11.67 2.50 -9.30
C GLN A 142 11.67 1.83 -10.68
N ASP A 143 11.28 0.54 -10.76
CA ASP A 143 11.22 -0.20 -12.01
C ASP A 143 10.21 0.43 -12.98
N THR A 144 9.06 0.87 -12.47
CA THR A 144 8.01 1.50 -13.28
C THR A 144 8.44 2.89 -13.76
N VAL A 145 9.03 3.72 -12.89
CA VAL A 145 9.58 5.04 -13.26
C VAL A 145 10.68 4.89 -14.31
N ALA A 146 11.57 3.91 -14.15
CA ALA A 146 12.62 3.62 -15.14
C ALA A 146 12.03 3.19 -16.49
N ALA A 147 10.99 2.36 -16.49
CA ALA A 147 10.29 1.96 -17.72
C ALA A 147 9.60 3.15 -18.42
N MET A 148 9.23 4.19 -17.67
CA MET A 148 8.69 5.46 -18.19
C MET A 148 9.76 6.48 -18.59
N GLY A 149 11.06 6.12 -18.50
CA GLY A 149 12.19 6.96 -18.87
C GLY A 149 12.64 7.96 -17.80
N GLY A 150 12.18 7.79 -16.56
CA GLY A 150 12.60 8.59 -15.41
C GLY A 150 13.59 7.86 -14.50
N GLU A 151 13.91 8.50 -13.37
CA GLU A 151 14.80 7.94 -12.35
C GLU A 151 14.30 8.32 -10.96
N VAL A 152 14.38 7.37 -10.02
CA VAL A 152 14.16 7.62 -8.60
C VAL A 152 15.52 7.74 -7.91
N HIS A 153 15.84 8.95 -7.46
CA HIS A 153 17.10 9.22 -6.78
C HIS A 153 17.05 8.77 -5.34
N ASN A 154 18.00 7.90 -4.94
CA ASN A 154 18.24 7.49 -3.56
C ASN A 154 16.95 7.14 -2.78
N ALA A 155 16.17 6.18 -3.31
CA ALA A 155 14.97 5.70 -2.62
C ALA A 155 15.32 5.15 -1.23
N GLN A 156 14.57 5.55 -0.24
CA GLN A 156 14.70 5.08 1.14
C GLN A 156 13.54 4.14 1.47
N TYR A 157 13.83 3.16 2.31
CA TYR A 157 12.77 2.35 2.89
C TYR A 157 12.93 2.30 4.42
N CYS A 158 11.83 2.31 5.13
CA CYS A 158 11.81 2.24 6.58
C CYS A 158 10.67 1.34 7.09
N SER A 159 10.96 0.59 8.14
CA SER A 159 10.00 -0.30 8.78
C SER A 159 10.01 -0.12 10.30
N GLY A 160 8.82 0.00 10.88
CA GLY A 160 8.61 0.30 12.29
C GLY A 160 8.55 1.80 12.58
N LEU A 161 7.79 2.17 13.62
CA LEU A 161 7.40 3.56 13.92
C LEU A 161 8.60 4.50 14.08
N ASP A 162 9.61 4.09 14.86
CA ASP A 162 10.77 4.94 15.12
C ASP A 162 11.60 5.18 13.86
N LYS A 163 11.89 4.13 13.08
CA LYS A 163 12.65 4.26 11.84
C LYS A 163 11.90 5.11 10.82
N CYS A 164 10.60 4.90 10.67
CA CYS A 164 9.79 5.73 9.77
C CYS A 164 9.85 7.21 10.14
N ARG A 165 9.65 7.53 11.42
CA ARG A 165 9.75 8.90 11.92
C ARG A 165 11.15 9.47 11.70
N ASP A 166 12.20 8.70 12.05
CA ASP A 166 13.60 9.13 12.00
C ASP A 166 14.15 9.23 10.57
N THR A 167 13.45 8.65 9.57
CA THR A 167 13.71 8.84 8.14
C THR A 167 12.95 10.05 7.59
N VAL A 168 11.66 10.16 7.88
CA VAL A 168 10.81 11.22 7.30
C VAL A 168 11.16 12.60 7.85
N LYS A 169 11.45 12.74 9.15
CA LYS A 169 11.81 14.04 9.76
C LYS A 169 13.02 14.71 9.11
N PRO A 170 14.18 14.05 8.94
CA PRO A 170 15.31 14.64 8.23
C PRO A 170 15.01 14.96 6.76
N ALA A 171 14.23 14.14 6.08
CA ALA A 171 13.81 14.41 4.70
C ALA A 171 12.97 15.68 4.61
N ALA A 172 11.97 15.83 5.48
CA ALA A 172 11.15 17.04 5.58
C ALA A 172 11.97 18.30 5.90
N ALA A 173 13.03 18.15 6.69
CA ALA A 173 13.97 19.23 7.03
C ALA A 173 15.03 19.50 5.94
N GLY A 174 15.01 18.81 4.80
CA GLY A 174 16.02 18.92 3.75
C GLY A 174 17.41 18.41 4.13
N LYS A 175 17.49 17.54 5.15
CA LYS A 175 18.74 16.97 5.67
C LYS A 175 19.01 15.54 5.21
N LEU A 176 18.07 14.94 4.50
CA LEU A 176 18.21 13.64 3.88
C LEU A 176 18.05 13.79 2.37
N ASP A 177 19.07 13.46 1.63
CA ASP A 177 19.05 13.48 0.18
C ASP A 177 18.39 12.20 -0.34
N CYS A 178 17.10 12.28 -0.61
CA CYS A 178 16.28 11.20 -1.19
C CYS A 178 15.11 11.81 -1.94
N SER A 179 14.60 11.09 -2.93
CA SER A 179 13.43 11.52 -3.70
C SER A 179 12.18 10.67 -3.46
N TYR A 180 12.33 9.51 -2.84
CA TYR A 180 11.22 8.62 -2.51
C TYR A 180 11.45 7.89 -1.18
N ILE A 181 10.40 7.76 -0.37
CA ILE A 181 10.44 7.07 0.92
C ILE A 181 9.29 6.08 1.01
N GLU A 182 9.61 4.79 1.08
CA GLU A 182 8.67 3.74 1.44
C GLU A 182 8.65 3.55 2.95
N GLY A 183 7.46 3.50 3.55
CA GLY A 183 7.26 3.18 4.96
C GLY A 183 6.26 2.07 5.20
N MET A 184 6.61 1.16 6.13
CA MET A 184 5.69 0.12 6.58
C MET A 184 5.84 -0.20 8.08
#